data_82c21e98040f195f444327a04e0f0091
#
_entry.id   82c21e98040f195f444327a04e0f0091
#
_cell.length_a   1.000
_cell.length_b   1.000
_cell.length_c   1.000
_cell.angle_alpha   90.00
_cell.angle_beta   90.00
_cell.angle_gamma   90.00
#
_symmetry.space_group_name_H-M   'P 1'
#
loop_
_entity.id
_entity.type
_entity.pdbx_description
1 polymer ?
#
loop_
_entity_poly.entity_id
_entity_poly.type
_entity_poly.pdbx_seq_one_letter_code
_entity_poly.pdbx_strand_id
1 'polypeptide(L)'
;MRKLLLLILLCTLLSACNKQQIYSEFHSINQQGWHADSLMEYTIDISDSTAQYEVLITLRHTTQYPYQNLWLFVGEQYGNMPLHSDTIECFLADNHGKWLGKGISKYTMLMLFDDAHIFSHTGEYTFTIQQGMRTDYL
;
A
#
# COMPACT_ATOMS: atom_id res chain seq x y z
N MET A 1 27.28 13.79 -37.64
CA MET A 1 27.27 12.41 -37.15
C MET A 1 27.43 12.33 -35.61
N ARG A 2 28.47 12.93 -34.98
CA ARG A 2 28.63 12.87 -33.48
C ARG A 2 27.46 13.44 -32.69
N LYS A 3 26.85 14.57 -33.16
CA LYS A 3 25.68 15.18 -32.48
C LYS A 3 24.41 14.30 -32.59
N LEU A 4 24.24 13.59 -33.72
CA LEU A 4 23.13 12.66 -33.92
C LEU A 4 23.28 11.41 -33.04
N LEU A 5 24.49 10.89 -32.91
CA LEU A 5 24.81 9.76 -32.00
C LEU A 5 24.57 10.11 -30.53
N LEU A 6 24.95 11.33 -30.12
CA LEU A 6 24.67 11.83 -28.79
C LEU A 6 23.16 11.99 -28.50
N LEU A 7 22.39 12.44 -29.49
CA LEU A 7 20.94 12.57 -29.36
C LEU A 7 20.27 11.21 -29.24
N ILE A 8 20.69 10.22 -30.03
CA ILE A 8 20.18 8.84 -29.95
C ILE A 8 20.54 8.21 -28.60
N LEU A 9 21.75 8.39 -28.11
CA LEU A 9 22.19 7.92 -26.79
C LEU A 9 21.39 8.58 -25.66
N LEU A 10 21.07 9.87 -25.76
CA LEU A 10 20.25 10.57 -24.79
C LEU A 10 18.80 10.09 -24.78
N CYS A 11 18.23 9.77 -25.96
CA CYS A 11 16.87 9.22 -26.07
C CYS A 11 16.76 7.81 -25.47
N THR A 12 17.81 6.98 -25.56
CA THR A 12 17.80 5.64 -24.97
C THR A 12 17.90 5.66 -23.45
N LEU A 13 18.47 6.69 -22.87
CA LEU A 13 18.53 6.88 -21.41
C LEU A 13 17.19 7.29 -20.79
N LEU A 14 16.24 7.79 -21.58
CA LEU A 14 14.92 8.16 -21.12
C LEU A 14 13.91 6.99 -21.07
N SER A 15 14.30 5.80 -21.52
CA SER A 15 13.49 4.58 -21.44
C SER A 15 13.58 3.90 -20.08
N ALA A 16 13.94 4.62 -19.03
CA ALA A 16 14.10 4.09 -17.68
C ALA A 16 12.75 3.71 -17.07
N CYS A 17 12.60 2.42 -16.81
CA CYS A 17 11.72 1.77 -15.83
C CYS A 17 10.37 2.47 -15.55
N ASN A 18 9.38 2.23 -16.37
CA ASN A 18 8.00 2.42 -15.95
C ASN A 18 7.57 1.21 -15.12
N LYS A 19 7.67 1.29 -13.78
CA LYS A 19 6.87 0.43 -12.91
C LYS A 19 5.41 0.77 -13.19
N GLN A 20 4.71 -0.10 -13.90
CA GLN A 20 3.31 0.11 -14.24
C GLN A 20 2.47 -0.17 -13.01
N GLN A 21 1.82 0.84 -12.48
CA GLN A 21 0.80 0.67 -11.45
C GLN A 21 -0.44 0.07 -12.10
N ILE A 22 -0.86 -1.13 -11.65
CA ILE A 22 -2.03 -1.84 -12.15
C ILE A 22 -3.29 -1.55 -11.34
N TYR A 23 -3.14 -1.11 -10.09
CA TYR A 23 -4.24 -0.83 -9.18
C TYR A 23 -3.88 0.28 -8.20
N SER A 24 -4.87 1.11 -7.86
CA SER A 24 -4.79 2.06 -6.74
C SER A 24 -6.19 2.50 -6.35
N GLU A 25 -6.53 2.29 -5.11
CA GLU A 25 -7.79 2.72 -4.52
C GLU A 25 -7.56 3.28 -3.12
N PHE A 26 -8.41 4.25 -2.71
CA PHE A 26 -8.34 4.89 -1.40
C PHE A 26 -9.71 4.85 -0.74
N HIS A 27 -9.76 4.31 0.47
CA HIS A 27 -10.91 4.40 1.35
C HIS A 27 -10.70 5.52 2.36
N SER A 28 -11.71 6.37 2.50
CA SER A 28 -11.72 7.42 3.52
C SER A 28 -12.35 6.91 4.81
N ILE A 29 -11.66 7.10 5.91
CA ILE A 29 -12.21 6.87 7.24
C ILE A 29 -13.12 8.05 7.58
N ASN A 30 -14.29 7.77 8.16
CA ASN A 30 -15.25 8.81 8.54
C ASN A 30 -14.72 9.66 9.72
N GLN A 31 -15.45 10.74 10.05
CA GLN A 31 -15.04 11.66 11.13
C GLN A 31 -15.11 11.04 12.53
N GLN A 32 -15.82 9.93 12.70
CA GLN A 32 -15.91 9.20 13.97
C GLN A 32 -14.68 8.34 14.24
N GLY A 33 -13.83 8.16 13.21
CA GLY A 33 -12.64 7.34 13.29
C GLY A 33 -12.80 5.97 12.63
N TRP A 34 -11.76 5.18 12.70
CA TRP A 34 -11.74 3.81 12.18
C TRP A 34 -12.10 2.82 13.28
N HIS A 35 -13.33 2.30 13.24
CA HIS A 35 -13.78 1.29 14.20
C HIS A 35 -13.01 -0.03 14.01
N ALA A 36 -12.72 -0.72 15.12
CA ALA A 36 -11.97 -1.97 15.13
C ALA A 36 -12.60 -3.07 14.26
N ASP A 37 -13.93 -3.14 14.19
CA ASP A 37 -14.65 -4.11 13.36
C ASP A 37 -14.86 -3.65 11.92
N SER A 38 -14.38 -2.44 11.55
CA SER A 38 -14.52 -1.94 10.18
C SER A 38 -13.46 -2.54 9.29
N LEU A 39 -13.89 -3.42 8.39
CA LEU A 39 -13.08 -4.03 7.35
C LEU A 39 -13.09 -3.13 6.10
N MET A 40 -11.93 -2.83 5.58
CA MET A 40 -11.77 -2.19 4.26
C MET A 40 -11.45 -3.27 3.24
N GLU A 41 -12.22 -3.30 2.15
CA GLU A 41 -12.07 -4.29 1.10
C GLU A 41 -11.62 -3.62 -0.19
N TYR A 42 -10.66 -4.24 -0.86
CA TYR A 42 -10.07 -3.78 -2.11
C TYR A 42 -10.09 -4.94 -3.09
N THR A 43 -10.75 -4.77 -4.23
CA THR A 43 -10.87 -5.80 -5.25
C THR A 43 -9.98 -5.47 -6.43
N ILE A 44 -9.10 -6.40 -6.81
CA ILE A 44 -8.17 -6.26 -7.93
C ILE A 44 -8.31 -7.44 -8.89
N ASP A 45 -8.31 -7.17 -10.19
CA ASP A 45 -8.26 -8.20 -11.23
C ASP A 45 -6.81 -8.39 -11.73
N ILE A 46 -6.28 -9.59 -11.54
CA ILE A 46 -4.92 -9.97 -11.94
C ILE A 46 -4.96 -10.64 -13.30
N SER A 47 -4.40 -9.99 -14.29
CA SER A 47 -4.35 -10.47 -15.67
C SER A 47 -3.13 -11.36 -15.98
N ASP A 48 -2.05 -11.24 -15.18
CA ASP A 48 -0.81 -12.00 -15.36
C ASP A 48 -0.34 -12.59 -14.03
N SER A 49 -0.53 -13.89 -13.83
CA SER A 49 -0.08 -14.61 -12.63
C SER A 49 1.39 -15.07 -12.69
N THR A 50 2.11 -14.78 -13.78
CA THR A 50 3.54 -15.08 -13.91
C THR A 50 4.43 -13.90 -13.53
N ALA A 51 3.85 -12.71 -13.46
CA ALA A 51 4.56 -11.50 -13.08
C ALA A 51 4.76 -11.41 -11.55
N GLN A 52 5.82 -10.72 -11.16
CA GLN A 52 6.01 -10.29 -9.77
C GLN A 52 5.42 -8.89 -9.57
N TYR A 53 4.71 -8.72 -8.48
CA TYR A 53 4.04 -7.48 -8.11
C TYR A 53 4.64 -6.93 -6.82
N GLU A 54 4.66 -5.62 -6.73
CA GLU A 54 4.96 -4.90 -5.50
C GLU A 54 3.63 -4.46 -4.89
N VAL A 55 3.34 -4.95 -3.68
CA VAL A 55 2.13 -4.60 -2.94
C VAL A 55 2.45 -3.52 -1.92
N LEU A 56 1.82 -2.37 -2.08
CA LEU A 56 2.04 -1.19 -1.26
C LEU A 56 0.77 -0.78 -0.53
N ILE A 57 0.90 -0.47 0.75
CA ILE A 57 -0.16 0.11 1.56
C ILE A 57 0.15 1.59 1.81
N THR A 58 -0.77 2.47 1.41
CA THR A 58 -0.65 3.90 1.68
C THR A 58 -1.55 4.28 2.86
N LEU A 59 -0.93 4.77 3.93
CA LEU A 59 -1.63 5.33 5.08
C LEU A 59 -1.59 6.86 5.05
N ARG A 60 -2.71 7.47 5.43
CA ARG A 60 -2.79 8.91 5.66
C ARG A 60 -3.44 9.19 7.00
N HIS A 61 -2.74 9.93 7.86
CA HIS A 61 -3.22 10.31 9.18
C HIS A 61 -2.99 11.80 9.44
N THR A 62 -3.68 12.34 10.42
CA THR A 62 -3.48 13.71 10.91
C THR A 62 -2.53 13.71 12.12
N THR A 63 -2.16 14.91 12.57
CA THR A 63 -1.41 15.10 13.83
C THR A 63 -2.22 14.73 15.08
N GLN A 64 -3.52 14.48 14.94
CA GLN A 64 -4.41 14.07 16.04
C GLN A 64 -4.35 12.56 16.31
N TYR A 65 -3.72 11.78 15.42
CA TYR A 65 -3.53 10.36 15.68
C TYR A 65 -2.67 10.17 16.95
N PRO A 66 -3.14 9.40 17.96
CA PRO A 66 -2.55 9.46 19.30
C PRO A 66 -1.37 8.49 19.51
N TYR A 67 -1.04 7.64 18.52
CA TYR A 67 -0.02 6.60 18.67
C TYR A 67 1.14 6.79 17.70
N GLN A 68 2.30 6.19 18.02
CA GLN A 68 3.49 6.20 17.16
C GLN A 68 3.47 5.08 16.11
N ASN A 69 2.59 4.10 16.28
CA ASN A 69 2.45 2.93 15.42
C ASN A 69 0.98 2.64 15.11
N LEU A 70 0.76 1.80 14.13
CA LEU A 70 -0.55 1.25 13.79
C LEU A 70 -0.36 -0.22 13.42
N TRP A 71 -1.09 -1.09 14.11
CA TRP A 71 -1.19 -2.50 13.76
C TRP A 71 -2.32 -2.69 12.76
N LEU A 72 -2.05 -3.45 11.70
CA LEU A 72 -3.01 -3.81 10.68
C LEU A 72 -3.07 -5.34 10.53
N PHE A 73 -4.27 -5.85 10.41
CA PHE A 73 -4.53 -7.17 9.84
C PHE A 73 -4.77 -7.01 8.35
N VAL A 74 -3.96 -7.67 7.54
CA VAL A 74 -4.05 -7.63 6.07
C VAL A 74 -4.41 -9.02 5.59
N GLY A 75 -5.53 -9.15 4.91
CA GLY A 75 -6.01 -10.40 4.35
C GLY A 75 -5.94 -10.39 2.84
N GLU A 76 -5.71 -11.54 2.23
CA GLU A 76 -5.78 -11.80 0.80
C GLU A 76 -6.64 -13.03 0.54
N GLN A 77 -7.56 -12.93 -0.41
CA GLN A 77 -8.45 -14.01 -0.80
C GLN A 77 -8.63 -14.04 -2.31
N TYR A 78 -8.54 -15.23 -2.91
CA TYR A 78 -8.89 -15.49 -4.30
C TYR A 78 -10.23 -16.22 -4.38
N GLY A 79 -11.25 -15.58 -4.94
CA GLY A 79 -12.59 -16.15 -5.03
C GLY A 79 -13.11 -16.67 -3.69
N ASN A 80 -13.48 -17.97 -3.63
CA ASN A 80 -13.95 -18.63 -2.40
C ASN A 80 -12.86 -19.41 -1.66
N MET A 81 -11.57 -19.20 -1.98
CA MET A 81 -10.47 -19.86 -1.27
C MET A 81 -10.36 -19.36 0.17
N PRO A 82 -9.69 -20.11 1.06
CA PRO A 82 -9.42 -19.63 2.41
C PRO A 82 -8.66 -18.31 2.41
N LEU A 83 -9.06 -17.41 3.30
CA LEU A 83 -8.37 -16.14 3.51
C LEU A 83 -6.96 -16.39 4.06
N HIS A 84 -5.95 -15.87 3.37
CA HIS A 84 -4.60 -15.72 3.92
C HIS A 84 -4.53 -14.39 4.66
N SER A 85 -4.02 -14.37 5.89
CA SER A 85 -4.00 -13.16 6.71
C SER A 85 -2.66 -12.99 7.40
N ASP A 86 -2.11 -11.79 7.31
CA ASP A 86 -0.90 -11.34 7.98
C ASP A 86 -1.17 -10.17 8.93
N THR A 87 -0.29 -10.03 9.93
CA THR A 87 -0.32 -8.90 10.87
C THR A 87 0.94 -8.07 10.69
N ILE A 88 0.77 -6.79 10.40
CA ILE A 88 1.89 -5.86 10.21
C ILE A 88 1.85 -4.71 11.20
N GLU A 89 3.02 -4.28 11.63
CA GLU A 89 3.20 -3.07 12.43
C GLU A 89 3.72 -1.94 11.56
N CYS A 90 3.00 -0.83 11.55
CA CYS A 90 3.30 0.35 10.77
C CYS A 90 3.83 1.43 11.72
N PHE A 91 5.12 1.74 11.68
CA PHE A 91 5.68 2.85 12.45
C PHE A 91 5.35 4.17 11.76
N LEU A 92 4.57 5.02 12.42
CA LEU A 92 4.11 6.32 11.91
C LEU A 92 4.96 7.47 12.44
N ALA A 93 5.61 7.30 13.59
CA ALA A 93 6.53 8.28 14.17
C ALA A 93 7.81 7.61 14.68
N ASP A 94 8.87 8.40 14.79
CA ASP A 94 10.14 7.98 15.40
C ASP A 94 10.04 7.99 16.95
N ASN A 95 11.12 7.56 17.60
CA ASN A 95 11.22 7.50 19.07
C ASN A 95 11.11 8.87 19.78
N HIS A 96 11.18 9.97 19.04
CA HIS A 96 11.03 11.34 19.53
C HIS A 96 9.63 11.92 19.22
N GLY A 97 8.73 11.11 18.63
CA GLY A 97 7.38 11.52 18.26
C GLY A 97 7.29 12.32 16.96
N LYS A 98 8.37 12.37 16.16
CA LYS A 98 8.35 13.01 14.85
C LYS A 98 7.73 12.07 13.82
N TRP A 99 6.72 12.57 13.10
CA TRP A 99 6.06 11.82 12.04
C TRP A 99 7.00 11.45 10.89
N LEU A 100 6.98 10.19 10.48
CA LEU A 100 7.84 9.64 9.41
C LEU A 100 7.27 9.87 8.01
N GLY A 101 5.96 10.06 7.89
CA GLY A 101 5.29 10.33 6.63
C GLY A 101 5.60 11.72 6.05
N LYS A 102 5.23 11.93 4.79
CA LYS A 102 5.36 13.23 4.10
C LYS A 102 4.09 14.06 4.31
N GLY A 103 4.25 15.31 4.73
CA GLY A 103 3.15 16.25 4.93
C GLY A 103 3.43 17.32 5.97
N ILE A 104 2.42 18.15 6.26
CA ILE A 104 2.49 19.21 7.28
C ILE A 104 1.41 19.01 8.34
N SER A 105 0.13 18.93 7.95
CA SER A 105 -1.02 18.70 8.83
C SER A 105 -1.63 17.30 8.66
N LYS A 106 -1.42 16.72 7.49
CA LYS A 106 -1.75 15.33 7.15
C LYS A 106 -0.49 14.67 6.64
N TYR A 107 -0.14 13.54 7.21
CA TYR A 107 1.04 12.78 6.87
C TYR A 107 0.64 11.57 6.03
N THR A 108 1.31 11.40 4.90
CA THR A 108 1.13 10.26 4.01
C THR A 108 2.36 9.38 4.09
N MET A 109 2.16 8.12 4.37
CA MET A 109 3.19 7.10 4.46
C MET A 109 2.89 5.98 3.48
N LEU A 110 3.90 5.63 2.71
CA LEU A 110 3.88 4.49 1.81
C LEU A 110 4.67 3.36 2.47
N MET A 111 4.04 2.22 2.62
CA MET A 111 4.64 1.02 3.20
C MET A 111 4.69 -0.07 2.16
N LEU A 112 5.83 -0.72 2.06
CA LEU A 112 5.99 -1.93 1.28
C LEU A 112 5.43 -3.10 2.10
N PHE A 113 4.38 -3.75 1.60
CA PHE A 113 3.79 -4.93 2.21
C PHE A 113 4.49 -6.20 1.68
N ASP A 114 4.63 -6.29 0.35
CA ASP A 114 5.35 -7.37 -0.32
C ASP A 114 6.06 -6.81 -1.56
N ASP A 115 7.36 -7.11 -1.72
CA ASP A 115 8.20 -6.60 -2.82
C ASP A 115 8.26 -7.53 -4.04
N ALA A 116 7.82 -8.78 -3.89
CA ALA A 116 7.90 -9.81 -4.91
C ALA A 116 6.69 -10.76 -4.91
N HIS A 117 5.51 -10.23 -4.65
CA HIS A 117 4.27 -10.98 -4.57
C HIS A 117 3.94 -11.66 -5.89
N ILE A 118 3.61 -12.95 -5.85
CA ILE A 118 3.18 -13.74 -7.00
C ILE A 118 1.77 -14.26 -6.74
N PHE A 119 0.82 -13.81 -7.55
CA PHE A 119 -0.53 -14.33 -7.51
C PHE A 119 -0.60 -15.72 -8.14
N SER A 120 -1.20 -16.70 -7.44
CA SER A 120 -1.26 -18.09 -7.89
C SER A 120 -2.12 -18.29 -9.14
N HIS A 121 -3.06 -17.39 -9.39
CA HIS A 121 -4.04 -17.47 -10.46
C HIS A 121 -4.28 -16.08 -11.08
N THR A 122 -4.77 -16.04 -12.31
CA THR A 122 -5.39 -14.85 -12.88
C THR A 122 -6.83 -14.72 -12.39
N GLY A 123 -7.36 -13.49 -12.34
CA GLY A 123 -8.73 -13.22 -11.93
C GLY A 123 -8.79 -12.34 -10.68
N GLU A 124 -9.96 -12.34 -10.04
CA GLU A 124 -10.29 -11.43 -8.97
C GLU A 124 -9.73 -11.88 -7.62
N TYR A 125 -8.98 -10.97 -6.98
CA TYR A 125 -8.50 -11.07 -5.62
C TYR A 125 -9.14 -9.98 -4.75
N THR A 126 -9.46 -10.32 -3.52
CA THR A 126 -9.92 -9.38 -2.51
C THR A 126 -8.87 -9.23 -1.42
N PHE A 127 -8.34 -8.01 -1.26
CA PHE A 127 -7.54 -7.65 -0.09
C PHE A 127 -8.44 -7.02 0.96
N THR A 128 -8.19 -7.36 2.21
CA THR A 128 -8.90 -6.80 3.35
C THR A 128 -7.91 -6.15 4.29
N ILE A 129 -8.25 -4.97 4.81
CA ILE A 129 -7.43 -4.27 5.81
C ILE A 129 -8.32 -3.89 6.99
N GLN A 130 -7.87 -4.26 8.18
CA GLN A 130 -8.54 -3.96 9.45
C GLN A 130 -7.52 -3.41 10.44
N GLN A 131 -7.90 -2.43 11.25
CA GLN A 131 -7.03 -1.96 12.33
C GLN A 131 -6.91 -3.01 13.44
N GLY A 132 -5.68 -3.24 13.93
CA GLY A 132 -5.35 -4.21 14.97
C GLY A 132 -4.97 -3.58 16.31
N MET A 133 -5.34 -2.32 16.55
CA MET A 133 -5.08 -1.62 17.81
C MET A 133 -6.07 -2.08 18.89
N ARG A 134 -5.65 -1.97 20.18
CA ARG A 134 -6.49 -2.33 21.34
C ARG A 134 -7.41 -1.17 21.73
N THR A 135 -8.12 -0.62 20.76
CA THR A 135 -9.11 0.46 20.93
C THR A 135 -10.23 0.28 19.92
N ASP A 136 -11.44 0.63 20.32
CA ASP A 136 -12.62 0.50 19.46
C ASP A 136 -12.56 1.47 18.27
N TYR A 137 -11.98 2.66 18.47
CA TYR A 137 -11.84 3.71 17.45
C TYR A 137 -10.43 4.30 17.42
N LEU A 138 -9.96 4.59 16.21
CA LEU A 138 -8.74 5.35 15.93
C LEU A 138 -9.04 6.71 15.34
#